data_927fe62ea0ea4bf2fe2ce4ea79a46b8d
#
_entry.id   927fe62ea0ea4bf2fe2ce4ea79a46b8d
#
_cell.length_a   1.000
_cell.length_b   1.000
_cell.length_c   1.000
_cell.angle_alpha   90.00
_cell.angle_beta   90.00
_cell.angle_gamma   90.00
#
_symmetry.space_group_name_H-M   'P 1'
#
loop_
_entity.id
_entity.type
_entity.pdbx_description
1 polymer ?
#
loop_
_entity_poly.entity_id
_entity_poly.type
_entity_poly.pdbx_seq_one_letter_code
_entity_poly.pdbx_strand_id
1 'polypeptide(L)'
;ICQLLIIELQEIVCMDKFEIKKCKNCGKYFAPEKRTDELYCNNIYEDGRTCKEIGSFKVKQKMINNDDDLRTYRNVYQKLLLRTRRNPENLQYEKEFEKFKEDNRKMREKLDKGKVTYEEYVEWLNSI
;
A
#
# COMPACT_ATOMS: atom_id res chain seq x y z
N ILE A 1 -42.33 9.44 3.77
CA ILE A 1 -41.04 8.74 3.62
C ILE A 1 -39.91 9.73 3.27
N CYS A 2 -40.08 10.61 2.29
CA CYS A 2 -39.08 11.62 1.93
C CYS A 2 -38.83 12.65 3.03
N GLN A 3 -39.81 13.02 3.85
CA GLN A 3 -39.63 13.94 4.98
C GLN A 3 -38.83 13.34 6.13
N LEU A 4 -38.98 12.05 6.43
CA LEU A 4 -38.20 11.34 7.44
C LEU A 4 -36.71 11.26 7.03
N LEU A 5 -36.41 10.96 5.76
CA LEU A 5 -35.04 10.95 5.22
C LEU A 5 -34.38 12.34 5.27
N ILE A 6 -35.14 13.42 5.04
CA ILE A 6 -34.63 14.79 5.15
C ILE A 6 -34.33 15.14 6.60
N ILE A 7 -35.16 14.73 7.56
CA ILE A 7 -34.94 14.97 8.99
C ILE A 7 -33.70 14.19 9.47
N GLU A 8 -33.58 12.92 9.10
CA GLU A 8 -32.39 12.11 9.43
C GLU A 8 -31.13 12.69 8.82
N LEU A 9 -31.17 13.17 7.58
CA LEU A 9 -30.04 13.86 6.95
C LEU A 9 -29.70 15.18 7.63
N GLN A 10 -30.70 15.95 8.07
CA GLN A 10 -30.51 17.19 8.81
C GLN A 10 -29.92 16.92 10.19
N GLU A 11 -30.36 15.88 10.89
CA GLU A 11 -29.78 15.46 12.17
C GLU A 11 -28.32 15.02 12.02
N ILE A 12 -27.98 14.28 10.97
CA ILE A 12 -26.61 13.88 10.66
C ILE A 12 -25.72 15.10 10.37
N VAL A 13 -26.22 16.07 9.62
CA VAL A 13 -25.49 17.31 9.28
C VAL A 13 -25.34 18.23 10.50
N CYS A 14 -26.32 18.26 11.40
CA CYS A 14 -26.28 19.06 12.63
C CYS A 14 -25.46 18.42 13.76
N MET A 15 -25.12 17.13 13.65
CA MET A 15 -24.16 16.49 14.54
C MET A 15 -22.75 16.93 14.14
N ASP A 16 -22.13 17.85 14.87
CA ASP A 16 -20.74 18.34 14.69
C ASP A 16 -19.64 17.25 14.62
N LYS A 17 -20.03 15.98 14.60
CA LYS A 17 -19.13 14.82 14.64
C LYS A 17 -18.98 14.11 13.29
N PHE A 18 -19.78 14.42 12.27
CA PHE A 18 -19.76 13.68 11.00
C PHE A 18 -19.53 14.61 9.80
N GLU A 19 -18.32 14.63 9.30
CA GLU A 19 -18.03 15.20 7.99
C GLU A 19 -18.44 14.21 6.89
N ILE A 20 -19.32 14.63 5.99
CA ILE A 20 -19.59 13.87 4.77
C ILE A 20 -18.48 14.15 3.78
N LYS A 21 -17.82 13.10 3.31
CA LYS A 21 -16.71 13.17 2.36
C LYS A 21 -17.02 12.50 1.05
N LYS A 22 -16.32 12.92 0.00
CA LYS A 22 -16.40 12.28 -1.31
C LYS A 22 -15.31 11.21 -1.43
N CYS A 23 -15.71 9.97 -1.70
CA CYS A 23 -14.77 8.86 -1.88
C CYS A 23 -13.83 9.12 -3.07
N LYS A 24 -12.54 9.06 -2.87
CA LYS A 24 -11.53 9.29 -3.92
C LYS A 24 -11.47 8.18 -4.97
N ASN A 25 -12.08 7.02 -4.73
CA ASN A 25 -12.13 5.94 -5.71
C ASN A 25 -13.42 5.94 -6.54
N CYS A 26 -14.60 5.94 -5.92
CA CYS A 26 -15.89 5.86 -6.63
C CYS A 26 -16.61 7.19 -6.82
N GLY A 27 -16.16 8.26 -6.17
CA GLY A 27 -16.76 9.58 -6.25
C GLY A 27 -18.09 9.76 -5.50
N LYS A 28 -18.61 8.73 -4.82
CA LYS A 28 -19.83 8.80 -4.01
C LYS A 28 -19.53 9.42 -2.64
N TYR A 29 -20.54 10.07 -2.07
CA TYR A 29 -20.44 10.60 -0.71
C TYR A 29 -20.54 9.49 0.32
N PHE A 30 -19.81 9.63 1.42
CA PHE A 30 -19.80 8.69 2.54
C PHE A 30 -19.50 9.41 3.85
N ALA A 31 -19.96 8.86 4.96
CA ALA A 31 -19.57 9.29 6.30
C ALA A 31 -18.41 8.41 6.78
N PRO A 32 -17.30 8.98 7.28
CA PRO A 32 -16.22 8.20 7.87
C PRO A 32 -16.69 7.42 9.09
N GLU A 33 -16.37 6.12 9.17
CA GLU A 33 -16.87 5.26 10.26
C GLU A 33 -15.93 5.24 11.47
N LYS A 34 -14.63 5.24 11.23
CA LYS A 34 -13.63 5.06 12.28
C LYS A 34 -12.73 6.27 12.49
N ARG A 35 -12.37 6.95 11.41
CA ARG A 35 -11.40 8.05 11.42
C ARG A 35 -11.89 9.17 10.53
N THR A 36 -11.76 10.40 11.01
CA THR A 36 -12.15 11.60 10.27
C THR A 36 -11.33 11.84 9.00
N ASP A 37 -10.13 11.25 8.88
CA ASP A 37 -9.24 11.37 7.74
C ASP A 37 -9.44 10.29 6.66
N GLU A 38 -10.49 9.47 6.76
CA GLU A 38 -10.81 8.45 5.74
C GLU A 38 -11.06 9.08 4.36
N LEU A 39 -10.40 8.54 3.34
CA LEU A 39 -10.46 9.02 1.96
C LEU A 39 -11.34 8.15 1.05
N TYR A 40 -11.69 6.95 1.48
CA TYR A 40 -12.38 5.93 0.73
C TYR A 40 -13.54 5.33 1.54
N CYS A 41 -14.67 5.09 0.88
CA CYS A 41 -15.81 4.41 1.50
C CYS A 41 -15.57 2.90 1.62
N ASN A 42 -16.38 2.23 2.46
CA ASN A 42 -16.37 0.78 2.62
C ASN A 42 -17.30 0.04 1.65
N ASN A 43 -17.89 0.73 0.69
CA ASN A 43 -18.76 0.09 -0.30
C ASN A 43 -17.99 -0.82 -1.23
N ILE A 44 -18.56 -1.95 -1.58
CA ILE A 44 -18.03 -2.86 -2.59
C ILE A 44 -18.05 -2.13 -3.94
N TYR A 45 -16.94 -2.13 -4.66
CA TYR A 45 -16.76 -1.43 -5.92
C TYR A 45 -16.53 -2.39 -7.09
N GLU A 46 -15.56 -3.28 -6.99
CA GLU A 46 -15.13 -4.18 -8.07
C GLU A 46 -14.62 -5.50 -7.49
N ASP A 47 -14.96 -6.62 -8.10
CA ASP A 47 -14.50 -7.97 -7.72
C ASP A 47 -14.67 -8.32 -6.23
N GLY A 48 -15.74 -7.84 -5.60
CA GLY A 48 -15.99 -8.06 -4.17
C GLY A 48 -15.09 -7.25 -3.23
N ARG A 49 -14.25 -6.36 -3.77
CA ARG A 49 -13.36 -5.48 -2.99
C ARG A 49 -14.01 -4.14 -2.72
N THR A 50 -13.72 -3.61 -1.55
CA THR A 50 -14.18 -2.28 -1.15
C THR A 50 -13.36 -1.16 -1.78
N CYS A 51 -13.95 0.04 -1.88
CA CYS A 51 -13.22 1.23 -2.32
C CYS A 51 -11.96 1.51 -1.49
N LYS A 52 -11.99 1.19 -0.20
CA LYS A 52 -10.87 1.37 0.72
C LYS A 52 -9.68 0.46 0.37
N GLU A 53 -9.95 -0.81 0.06
CA GLU A 53 -8.92 -1.78 -0.37
C GLU A 53 -8.32 -1.40 -1.72
N ILE A 54 -9.18 -1.10 -2.71
CA ILE A 54 -8.74 -0.73 -4.06
C ILE A 54 -7.97 0.60 -4.06
N GLY A 55 -8.47 1.61 -3.35
CA GLY A 55 -7.86 2.92 -3.28
C GLY A 55 -6.47 2.87 -2.64
N SER A 56 -6.33 2.17 -1.53
CA SER A 56 -5.06 1.95 -0.85
C SER A 56 -4.06 1.21 -1.73
N PHE A 57 -4.52 0.18 -2.45
CA PHE A 57 -3.69 -0.57 -3.39
C PHE A 57 -3.20 0.31 -4.55
N LYS A 58 -4.09 1.10 -5.17
CA LYS A 58 -3.73 2.01 -6.27
C LYS A 58 -2.70 3.06 -5.86
N VAL A 59 -2.84 3.64 -4.66
CA VAL A 59 -1.87 4.62 -4.14
C VAL A 59 -0.51 3.95 -3.92
N LYS A 60 -0.49 2.79 -3.26
CA LYS A 60 0.74 2.02 -3.05
C LYS A 60 1.42 1.63 -4.38
N GLN A 61 0.63 1.22 -5.36
CA GLN A 61 1.14 0.85 -6.68
C GLN A 61 1.76 2.06 -7.42
N LYS A 62 1.12 3.25 -7.32
CA LYS A 62 1.70 4.49 -7.88
C LYS A 62 3.01 4.86 -7.21
N MET A 63 3.10 4.76 -5.88
CA MET A 63 4.34 5.03 -5.17
C MET A 63 5.47 4.11 -5.64
N ILE A 64 5.20 2.80 -5.74
CA ILE A 64 6.19 1.82 -6.20
C ILE A 64 6.61 2.08 -7.66
N ASN A 65 5.68 2.47 -8.53
CA ASN A 65 5.99 2.71 -9.95
C ASN A 65 6.75 4.01 -10.18
N ASN A 66 6.59 5.00 -9.30
CA ASN A 66 7.26 6.29 -9.41
C ASN A 66 8.65 6.32 -8.73
N ASP A 67 8.98 5.27 -7.98
CA ASP A 67 10.18 5.18 -7.17
C ASP A 67 11.03 4.01 -7.67
N ASP A 68 12.13 4.31 -8.38
CA ASP A 68 12.96 3.32 -9.06
C ASP A 68 13.61 2.33 -8.09
N ASP A 69 13.98 2.77 -6.89
CA ASP A 69 14.56 1.93 -5.86
C ASP A 69 13.52 0.96 -5.28
N LEU A 70 12.31 1.42 -5.00
CA LEU A 70 11.20 0.58 -4.53
C LEU A 70 10.77 -0.44 -5.59
N ARG A 71 10.72 -0.03 -6.86
CA ARG A 71 10.40 -0.92 -7.97
C ARG A 71 11.46 -2.00 -8.14
N THR A 72 12.72 -1.61 -8.15
CA THR A 72 13.87 -2.54 -8.28
C THR A 72 13.91 -3.50 -7.11
N TYR A 73 13.79 -3.01 -5.88
CA TYR A 73 13.72 -3.86 -4.68
C TYR A 73 12.58 -4.88 -4.77
N ARG A 74 11.39 -4.44 -5.15
CA ARG A 74 10.22 -5.32 -5.29
C ARG A 74 10.45 -6.42 -6.33
N ASN A 75 11.06 -6.09 -7.46
CA ASN A 75 11.35 -7.05 -8.51
C ASN A 75 12.34 -8.13 -8.03
N VAL A 76 13.43 -7.72 -7.38
CA VAL A 76 14.41 -8.64 -6.81
C VAL A 76 13.77 -9.51 -5.72
N TYR A 77 13.04 -8.90 -4.80
CA TYR A 77 12.35 -9.62 -3.72
C TYR A 77 11.38 -10.68 -4.28
N GLN A 78 10.56 -10.34 -5.26
CA GLN A 78 9.61 -11.27 -5.89
C GLN A 78 10.32 -12.38 -6.66
N LYS A 79 11.41 -12.07 -7.36
CA LYS A 79 12.23 -13.06 -8.07
C LYS A 79 12.76 -14.13 -7.09
N LEU A 80 13.36 -13.70 -5.98
CA LEU A 80 13.93 -14.62 -4.98
C LEU A 80 12.83 -15.39 -4.24
N LEU A 81 11.75 -14.73 -3.85
CA LEU A 81 10.61 -15.38 -3.18
C LEU A 81 9.97 -16.45 -4.06
N LEU A 82 9.72 -16.17 -5.34
CA LEU A 82 9.15 -17.14 -6.27
C LEU A 82 10.10 -18.30 -6.53
N ARG A 83 11.42 -18.05 -6.59
CA ARG A 83 12.43 -19.10 -6.73
C ARG A 83 12.40 -20.06 -5.55
N THR A 84 12.34 -19.54 -4.32
CA THR A 84 12.21 -20.34 -3.10
C THR A 84 10.91 -21.13 -3.08
N ARG A 85 9.77 -20.51 -3.41
CA ARG A 85 8.46 -21.17 -3.40
C ARG A 85 8.32 -22.28 -4.46
N ARG A 86 8.95 -22.11 -5.61
CA ARG A 86 8.94 -23.12 -6.70
C ARG A 86 9.85 -24.32 -6.41
N ASN A 87 10.82 -24.14 -5.52
CA ASN A 87 11.81 -25.15 -5.17
C ASN A 87 11.95 -25.28 -3.65
N PRO A 88 10.91 -25.72 -2.94
CA PRO A 88 10.91 -25.77 -1.48
C PRO A 88 11.93 -26.75 -0.90
N GLU A 89 12.39 -27.72 -1.69
CA GLU A 89 13.40 -28.71 -1.29
C GLU A 89 14.81 -28.15 -1.34
N ASN A 90 15.02 -27.02 -2.02
CA ASN A 90 16.34 -26.42 -2.16
C ASN A 90 16.60 -25.37 -1.06
N LEU A 91 17.16 -25.84 0.05
CA LEU A 91 17.53 -25.00 1.20
C LEU A 91 18.53 -23.87 0.86
N GLN A 92 19.23 -23.98 -0.25
CA GLN A 92 20.13 -22.94 -0.72
C GLN A 92 19.36 -21.67 -1.11
N TYR A 93 18.23 -21.81 -1.80
CA TYR A 93 17.41 -20.66 -2.22
C TYR A 93 16.77 -19.95 -1.02
N GLU A 94 16.41 -20.69 0.00
CA GLU A 94 15.93 -20.11 1.25
C GLU A 94 17.01 -19.29 1.94
N LYS A 95 18.22 -19.84 2.05
CA LYS A 95 19.37 -19.13 2.62
C LYS A 95 19.76 -17.88 1.84
N GLU A 96 19.72 -17.94 0.49
CA GLU A 96 19.98 -16.79 -0.37
C GLU A 96 18.93 -15.70 -0.14
N PHE A 97 17.66 -16.06 0.01
CA PHE A 97 16.58 -15.14 0.26
C PHE A 97 16.68 -14.48 1.65
N GLU A 98 16.99 -15.26 2.70
CA GLU A 98 17.21 -14.71 4.04
C GLU A 98 18.44 -13.78 4.07
N LYS A 99 19.54 -14.17 3.43
CA LYS A 99 20.71 -13.33 3.28
C LYS A 99 20.39 -12.01 2.56
N PHE A 100 19.62 -12.07 1.47
CA PHE A 100 19.19 -10.87 0.77
C PHE A 100 18.41 -9.92 1.69
N LYS A 101 17.47 -10.43 2.49
CA LYS A 101 16.69 -9.61 3.44
C LYS A 101 17.59 -8.91 4.47
N GLU A 102 18.57 -9.64 4.99
CA GLU A 102 19.52 -9.09 5.97
C GLU A 102 20.45 -8.05 5.34
N ASP A 103 20.99 -8.33 4.15
CA ASP A 103 21.87 -7.41 3.43
C ASP A 103 21.12 -6.15 2.99
N ASN A 104 19.85 -6.29 2.56
CA ASN A 104 18.99 -5.14 2.25
C ASN A 104 18.73 -4.27 3.49
N ARG A 105 18.49 -4.87 4.65
CA ARG A 105 18.33 -4.14 5.90
C ARG A 105 19.58 -3.29 6.21
N LYS A 106 20.76 -3.90 6.10
CA LYS A 106 22.04 -3.21 6.31
C LYS A 106 22.30 -2.09 5.30
N MET A 107 21.95 -2.32 4.03
CA MET A 107 22.09 -1.31 2.98
C MET A 107 21.16 -0.11 3.22
N ARG A 108 19.92 -0.35 3.63
CA ARG A 108 19.00 0.73 4.01
C ARG A 108 19.48 1.51 5.22
N GLU A 109 19.99 0.86 6.24
CA GLU A 109 20.60 1.56 7.39
C GLU A 109 21.79 2.45 6.99
N LYS A 110 22.59 2.03 5.99
CA LYS A 110 23.68 2.84 5.45
C LYS A 110 23.15 4.03 4.65
N LEU A 111 22.08 3.82 3.87
CA LEU A 111 21.41 4.86 3.11
C LEU A 111 20.82 5.94 4.04
N ASP A 112 20.12 5.52 5.10
CA ASP A 112 19.55 6.42 6.10
C ASP A 112 20.62 7.24 6.85
N LYS A 113 21.82 6.65 7.03
CA LYS A 113 22.99 7.32 7.62
C LYS A 113 23.81 8.14 6.62
N GLY A 114 23.38 8.22 5.36
CA GLY A 114 24.07 8.95 4.29
C GLY A 114 25.43 8.36 3.89
N LYS A 115 25.71 7.09 4.20
CA LYS A 115 26.94 6.39 3.87
C LYS A 115 26.94 5.76 2.48
N VAL A 116 25.78 5.62 1.88
CA VAL A 116 25.52 5.05 0.55
C VAL A 116 24.51 5.95 -0.13
N THR A 117 24.66 6.18 -1.43
CA THR A 117 23.71 6.94 -2.24
C THR A 117 22.55 6.05 -2.72
N TYR A 118 21.46 6.65 -3.18
CA TYR A 118 20.36 5.92 -3.81
C TYR A 118 20.81 5.16 -5.06
N GLU A 119 21.69 5.75 -5.85
CA GLU A 119 22.26 5.14 -7.06
C GLU A 119 23.04 3.88 -6.74
N GLU A 120 23.94 3.95 -5.76
CA GLU A 120 24.70 2.79 -5.28
C GLU A 120 23.80 1.69 -4.71
N TYR A 121 22.71 2.06 -4.04
CA TYR A 121 21.73 1.10 -3.54
C TYR A 121 20.99 0.39 -4.69
N VAL A 122 20.56 1.12 -5.72
CA VAL A 122 19.91 0.54 -6.90
C VAL A 122 20.87 -0.33 -7.71
N GLU A 123 22.13 0.08 -7.87
CA GLU A 123 23.17 -0.74 -8.51
C GLU A 123 23.40 -2.05 -7.77
N TRP A 124 23.47 -1.99 -6.44
CA TRP A 124 23.56 -3.21 -5.61
C TRP A 124 22.34 -4.12 -5.82
N LEU A 125 21.12 -3.60 -5.83
CA LEU A 125 19.92 -4.39 -6.10
C LEU A 125 19.97 -5.05 -7.48
N ASN A 126 20.45 -4.35 -8.50
CA ASN A 126 20.58 -4.88 -9.86
C ASN A 126 21.68 -5.94 -9.99
N SER A 127 22.61 -6.00 -9.07
CA SER A 127 23.69 -7.01 -9.06
C SER A 127 23.24 -8.39 -8.54
N ILE A 128 22.03 -8.49 -7.96
CA ILE A 128 21.41 -9.71 -7.40
C ILE A 128 20.50 -10.39 -8.44
#